data_00d61dba2299d1394b66fd65ff1281c4
#
_entry.id   00d61dba2299d1394b66fd65ff1281c4
#
_cell.length_a   1.000
_cell.length_b   1.000
_cell.length_c   1.000
_cell.angle_alpha   90.00
_cell.angle_beta   90.00
_cell.angle_gamma   90.00
#
_symmetry.space_group_name_H-M   'P 1'
#
loop_
_entity.id
_entity.type
_entity.pdbx_description
1 polymer ?
#
loop_
_entity_poly.entity_id
_entity_poly.type
_entity_poly.pdbx_seq_one_letter_code
_entity_poly.pdbx_strand_id
1 'polypeptide(L)'
;WEVNEEKIKGGLPALAEKIHGLGLKFGLWVEPEMISEDSDLYREHPDWALKIPGRAMNRSRHQLNLDITRKEVREHIMNQIFKVLDACKADYVKWDMNRSVDNVFSAALPKERQGEVYHRYVLAVYEMMESLVQRYPDLLFESCSGGGGRFEAGMLYYSPQIWCSDNTDAIDRLKIQYGTSFGYPISAMGAHVSVCPNHQSGRTTPFETRGIVASAGTFGYELDLMKMSEEEKKTAREQILKYKEMEHLVQSGDYYRLVNPFENNNHVLWQFVSKDKKET
;
A
#
# COMPACT_ATOMS: atom_id res chain seq x y z
N TRP A 1 -19.14 -4.15 -2.77
CA TRP A 1 -18.26 -4.30 -3.94
C TRP A 1 -18.69 -5.49 -4.79
N GLU A 2 -18.80 -5.27 -6.10
CA GLU A 2 -19.12 -6.29 -7.08
C GLU A 2 -18.08 -6.28 -8.19
N VAL A 3 -17.78 -7.46 -8.73
CA VAL A 3 -16.82 -7.58 -9.82
C VAL A 3 -17.45 -7.10 -11.11
N ASN A 4 -16.77 -6.22 -11.83
CA ASN A 4 -17.17 -5.84 -13.18
C ASN A 4 -16.78 -6.96 -14.16
N GLU A 5 -17.73 -7.82 -14.49
CA GLU A 5 -17.52 -8.97 -15.38
C GLU A 5 -17.31 -8.58 -16.85
N GLU A 6 -17.68 -7.37 -17.25
CA GLU A 6 -17.34 -6.86 -18.59
C GLU A 6 -15.84 -6.64 -18.74
N LYS A 7 -15.18 -6.17 -17.65
CA LYS A 7 -13.72 -6.00 -17.59
C LYS A 7 -13.00 -7.30 -17.31
N ILE A 8 -13.52 -8.09 -16.37
CA ILE A 8 -12.89 -9.32 -15.89
C ILE A 8 -13.82 -10.50 -16.23
N LYS A 9 -13.70 -10.97 -17.45
CA LYS A 9 -14.51 -12.09 -17.94
C LYS A 9 -14.30 -13.35 -17.10
N GLY A 10 -15.37 -13.88 -16.53
CA GLY A 10 -15.36 -15.03 -15.61
C GLY A 10 -15.03 -14.64 -14.16
N GLY A 11 -14.96 -13.34 -13.85
CA GLY A 11 -14.78 -12.84 -12.49
C GLY A 11 -13.36 -12.97 -11.94
N LEU A 12 -13.18 -12.55 -10.69
CA LEU A 12 -11.88 -12.64 -9.98
C LEU A 12 -11.37 -14.08 -9.82
N PRO A 13 -12.22 -15.10 -9.54
CA PRO A 13 -11.75 -16.47 -9.42
C PRO A 13 -11.03 -16.97 -10.67
N ALA A 14 -11.61 -16.74 -11.85
CA ALA A 14 -11.03 -17.17 -13.11
C ALA A 14 -9.71 -16.42 -13.44
N LEU A 15 -9.61 -15.15 -13.05
CA LEU A 15 -8.38 -14.37 -13.20
C LEU A 15 -7.28 -14.92 -12.27
N ALA A 16 -7.61 -15.11 -11.00
CA ALA A 16 -6.67 -15.64 -10.00
C ALA A 16 -6.16 -17.04 -10.38
N GLU A 17 -7.05 -17.93 -10.84
CA GLU A 17 -6.66 -19.27 -11.33
C GLU A 17 -5.65 -19.20 -12.48
N LYS A 18 -5.85 -18.29 -13.45
CA LYS A 18 -4.89 -18.10 -14.54
C LYS A 18 -3.54 -17.61 -14.04
N ILE A 19 -3.52 -16.69 -13.07
CA ILE A 19 -2.28 -16.14 -12.49
C ILE A 19 -1.56 -17.23 -11.69
N HIS A 20 -2.26 -17.99 -10.85
CA HIS A 20 -1.71 -19.13 -10.13
C HIS A 20 -1.18 -20.21 -11.09
N GLY A 21 -1.88 -20.47 -12.21
CA GLY A 21 -1.43 -21.38 -13.25
C GLY A 21 -0.11 -20.99 -13.93
N LEU A 22 0.28 -19.70 -13.83
CA LEU A 22 1.60 -19.20 -14.26
C LEU A 22 2.67 -19.32 -13.16
N GLY A 23 2.35 -19.88 -11.99
CA GLY A 23 3.23 -19.95 -10.84
C GLY A 23 3.41 -18.60 -10.11
N LEU A 24 2.51 -17.64 -10.35
CA LEU A 24 2.51 -16.32 -9.71
C LEU A 24 1.49 -16.26 -8.58
N LYS A 25 1.69 -15.34 -7.64
CA LYS A 25 0.72 -15.01 -6.60
C LYS A 25 -0.24 -13.94 -7.10
N PHE A 26 -1.48 -14.00 -6.60
CA PHE A 26 -2.54 -13.02 -6.95
C PHE A 26 -2.80 -12.08 -5.78
N GLY A 27 -2.86 -10.78 -6.06
CA GLY A 27 -3.13 -9.76 -5.05
C GLY A 27 -4.21 -8.77 -5.45
N LEU A 28 -4.80 -8.13 -4.45
CA LEU A 28 -5.82 -7.10 -4.62
C LEU A 28 -5.46 -5.83 -3.83
N TRP A 29 -5.82 -4.69 -4.40
CA TRP A 29 -5.87 -3.40 -3.71
C TRP A 29 -7.29 -3.15 -3.21
N VAL A 30 -7.41 -2.69 -1.96
CA VAL A 30 -8.67 -2.31 -1.34
C VAL A 30 -8.55 -0.98 -0.62
N GLU A 31 -9.65 -0.22 -0.59
CA GLU A 31 -9.76 1.08 0.07
C GLU A 31 -11.04 1.07 0.94
N PRO A 32 -11.03 0.36 2.08
CA PRO A 32 -12.26 -0.03 2.75
C PRO A 32 -12.78 1.00 3.77
N GLU A 33 -12.05 2.05 4.02
CA GLU A 33 -12.41 3.07 5.02
C GLU A 33 -13.20 4.24 4.43
N MET A 34 -13.51 4.17 3.13
CA MET A 34 -14.20 5.25 2.43
C MET A 34 -15.48 4.78 1.79
N ILE A 35 -16.39 5.74 1.54
CA ILE A 35 -17.68 5.52 0.92
C ILE A 35 -17.98 6.62 -0.09
N SER A 36 -18.49 6.24 -1.27
CA SER A 36 -19.01 7.18 -2.26
C SER A 36 -20.48 7.49 -1.97
N GLU A 37 -20.88 8.74 -2.09
CA GLU A 37 -22.29 9.12 -2.00
C GLU A 37 -23.12 8.51 -3.13
N ASP A 38 -22.50 8.20 -4.27
CA ASP A 38 -23.11 7.47 -5.36
C ASP A 38 -22.84 5.96 -5.24
N SER A 39 -23.18 5.39 -4.10
CA SER A 39 -23.16 3.94 -3.85
C SER A 39 -24.45 3.50 -3.17
N ASP A 40 -24.81 2.23 -3.36
CA ASP A 40 -25.98 1.65 -2.69
C ASP A 40 -25.79 1.67 -1.18
N LEU A 41 -24.60 1.39 -0.70
CA LEU A 41 -24.27 1.45 0.72
C LEU A 41 -24.58 2.83 1.34
N TYR A 42 -24.21 3.92 0.66
CA TYR A 42 -24.52 5.26 1.17
C TYR A 42 -26.01 5.58 1.09
N ARG A 43 -26.70 5.13 0.04
CA ARG A 43 -28.15 5.31 -0.11
C ARG A 43 -28.93 4.60 1.00
N GLU A 44 -28.46 3.41 1.39
CA GLU A 44 -29.06 2.61 2.47
C GLU A 44 -28.67 3.13 3.87
N HIS A 45 -27.43 3.58 4.03
CA HIS A 45 -26.83 3.98 5.30
C HIS A 45 -26.09 5.31 5.24
N PRO A 46 -26.75 6.44 4.97
CA PRO A 46 -26.07 7.75 4.89
C PRO A 46 -25.51 8.22 6.25
N ASP A 47 -25.97 7.62 7.36
CA ASP A 47 -25.50 7.84 8.72
C ASP A 47 -24.19 7.06 9.04
N TRP A 48 -23.72 6.19 8.15
CA TRP A 48 -22.46 5.49 8.31
C TRP A 48 -21.24 6.31 7.88
N ALA A 49 -21.45 7.47 7.26
CA ALA A 49 -20.37 8.41 6.98
C ALA A 49 -20.14 9.34 8.19
N LEU A 50 -18.86 9.59 8.52
CA LEU A 50 -18.49 10.63 9.47
C LEU A 50 -18.98 11.99 8.95
N LYS A 51 -19.79 12.70 9.76
CA LYS A 51 -20.44 13.95 9.32
C LYS A 51 -20.74 14.85 10.51
N ILE A 52 -20.17 16.04 10.52
CA ILE A 52 -20.51 17.05 11.53
C ILE A 52 -21.89 17.66 11.19
N PRO A 53 -22.88 17.59 12.11
CA PRO A 53 -24.18 18.17 11.89
C PRO A 53 -24.12 19.66 11.55
N GLY A 54 -24.85 20.07 10.51
CA GLY A 54 -24.90 21.48 10.07
C GLY A 54 -23.66 21.98 9.30
N ARG A 55 -22.67 21.15 9.05
CA ARG A 55 -21.51 21.50 8.21
C ARG A 55 -21.57 20.80 6.85
N ALA A 56 -21.02 21.46 5.84
CA ALA A 56 -20.79 20.83 4.54
C ALA A 56 -19.81 19.66 4.69
N MET A 57 -20.07 18.59 3.96
CA MET A 57 -19.15 17.44 3.90
C MET A 57 -17.92 17.79 3.05
N ASN A 58 -16.76 17.50 3.57
CA ASN A 58 -15.52 17.58 2.82
C ASN A 58 -15.31 16.29 2.02
N ARG A 59 -15.23 16.42 0.71
CA ARG A 59 -15.02 15.30 -0.21
C ARG A 59 -13.59 15.31 -0.72
N SER A 60 -12.96 14.14 -0.72
CA SER A 60 -11.71 13.90 -1.42
C SER A 60 -11.91 12.74 -2.37
N ARG A 61 -11.53 12.90 -3.63
CA ARG A 61 -11.75 11.88 -4.68
C ARG A 61 -13.20 11.41 -4.79
N HIS A 62 -14.16 12.34 -4.55
CA HIS A 62 -15.61 12.07 -4.49
C HIS A 62 -16.04 11.07 -3.41
N GLN A 63 -15.27 10.91 -2.35
CA GLN A 63 -15.49 9.98 -1.26
C GLN A 63 -15.58 10.70 0.10
N LEU A 64 -16.24 10.03 1.04
CA LEU A 64 -16.36 10.38 2.45
C LEU A 64 -15.70 9.31 3.30
N ASN A 65 -15.39 9.61 4.57
CA ASN A 65 -14.91 8.61 5.53
C ASN A 65 -16.09 7.80 6.08
N LEU A 66 -15.96 6.49 6.12
CA LEU A 66 -16.86 5.63 6.89
C LEU A 66 -16.63 5.80 8.40
N ASP A 67 -17.71 5.74 9.16
CA ASP A 67 -17.66 5.68 10.61
C ASP A 67 -17.36 4.25 11.10
N ILE A 68 -16.13 3.82 10.91
CA ILE A 68 -15.66 2.50 11.35
C ILE A 68 -15.56 2.38 12.88
N THR A 69 -15.84 3.45 13.65
CA THR A 69 -15.98 3.33 15.10
C THR A 69 -17.20 2.49 15.49
N ARG A 70 -18.15 2.33 14.57
CA ARG A 70 -19.34 1.51 14.69
C ARG A 70 -19.03 0.06 14.33
N LYS A 71 -19.44 -0.86 15.19
CA LYS A 71 -19.17 -2.29 15.00
C LYS A 71 -19.85 -2.83 13.74
N GLU A 72 -21.11 -2.46 13.51
CA GLU A 72 -21.89 -2.89 12.36
C GLU A 72 -21.27 -2.45 11.01
N VAL A 73 -20.62 -1.29 10.98
CA VAL A 73 -19.90 -0.81 9.79
C VAL A 73 -18.68 -1.68 9.53
N ARG A 74 -17.88 -1.93 10.57
CA ARG A 74 -16.71 -2.82 10.45
C ARG A 74 -17.08 -4.22 9.99
N GLU A 75 -18.10 -4.82 10.62
CA GLU A 75 -18.58 -6.16 10.26
C GLU A 75 -19.06 -6.22 8.81
N HIS A 76 -19.82 -5.22 8.35
CA HIS A 76 -20.25 -5.14 6.96
C HIS A 76 -19.07 -5.12 5.99
N ILE A 77 -18.11 -4.20 6.22
CA ILE A 77 -16.93 -4.03 5.35
C ILE A 77 -16.06 -5.29 5.36
N MET A 78 -15.77 -5.85 6.54
CA MET A 78 -14.93 -7.05 6.63
C MET A 78 -15.58 -8.26 5.98
N ASN A 79 -16.89 -8.43 6.09
CA ASN A 79 -17.62 -9.47 5.39
C ASN A 79 -17.52 -9.35 3.86
N GLN A 80 -17.52 -8.11 3.32
CA GLN A 80 -17.31 -7.89 1.89
C GLN A 80 -15.88 -8.25 1.47
N ILE A 81 -14.87 -7.84 2.26
CA ILE A 81 -13.47 -8.19 2.02
C ILE A 81 -13.29 -9.71 2.04
N PHE A 82 -13.76 -10.38 3.09
CA PHE A 82 -13.63 -11.83 3.23
C PHE A 82 -14.29 -12.57 2.05
N LYS A 83 -15.49 -12.15 1.64
CA LYS A 83 -16.16 -12.73 0.48
C LYS A 83 -15.32 -12.65 -0.80
N VAL A 84 -14.67 -11.49 -1.02
CA VAL A 84 -13.82 -11.30 -2.20
C VAL A 84 -12.55 -12.15 -2.10
N LEU A 85 -11.86 -12.13 -0.95
CA LEU A 85 -10.61 -12.87 -0.76
C LEU A 85 -10.81 -14.38 -0.82
N ASP A 86 -11.88 -14.89 -0.20
CA ASP A 86 -12.23 -16.32 -0.25
C ASP A 86 -12.52 -16.76 -1.68
N ALA A 87 -13.23 -15.93 -2.47
CA ALA A 87 -13.61 -16.27 -3.83
C ALA A 87 -12.40 -16.36 -4.77
N CYS A 88 -11.39 -15.50 -4.63
CA CYS A 88 -10.24 -15.47 -5.53
C CYS A 88 -8.96 -16.09 -4.92
N LYS A 89 -9.00 -16.58 -3.68
CA LYS A 89 -7.83 -17.12 -2.97
C LYS A 89 -6.63 -16.21 -3.08
N ALA A 90 -6.82 -14.93 -2.73
CA ALA A 90 -5.78 -13.92 -2.83
C ALA A 90 -4.60 -14.25 -1.90
N ASP A 91 -3.38 -14.06 -2.40
CA ASP A 91 -2.12 -14.23 -1.67
C ASP A 91 -1.61 -12.91 -1.07
N TYR A 92 -2.14 -11.78 -1.55
CA TYR A 92 -1.67 -10.45 -1.20
C TYR A 92 -2.83 -9.46 -1.16
N VAL A 93 -2.79 -8.55 -0.18
CA VAL A 93 -3.71 -7.41 -0.09
C VAL A 93 -2.93 -6.14 0.20
N LYS A 94 -3.20 -5.10 -0.59
CA LYS A 94 -2.80 -3.73 -0.30
C LYS A 94 -4.00 -2.97 0.23
N TRP A 95 -3.94 -2.56 1.51
CA TRP A 95 -4.96 -1.75 2.18
C TRP A 95 -4.58 -0.29 2.14
N ASP A 96 -5.38 0.52 1.50
CA ASP A 96 -5.12 1.93 1.30
C ASP A 96 -6.15 2.84 1.97
N MET A 97 -5.73 4.06 2.29
CA MET A 97 -6.55 5.13 2.83
C MET A 97 -6.09 6.47 2.24
N ASN A 98 -6.70 6.91 1.15
CA ASN A 98 -6.22 8.04 0.34
C ASN A 98 -6.81 9.39 0.75
N ARG A 99 -7.12 9.57 2.01
CA ARG A 99 -7.51 10.87 2.55
C ARG A 99 -7.32 10.95 4.06
N SER A 100 -7.27 12.17 4.58
CA SER A 100 -7.32 12.42 6.02
C SER A 100 -8.72 12.12 6.57
N VAL A 101 -8.78 11.63 7.80
CA VAL A 101 -10.05 11.53 8.54
C VAL A 101 -10.46 12.95 8.97
N ASP A 102 -11.50 13.45 8.39
CA ASP A 102 -12.07 14.77 8.67
C ASP A 102 -13.58 14.68 8.95
N ASN A 103 -14.25 15.80 9.17
CA ASN A 103 -15.66 15.81 9.58
C ASN A 103 -15.92 14.89 10.80
N VAL A 104 -15.02 14.91 11.76
CA VAL A 104 -14.91 13.95 12.86
C VAL A 104 -16.08 14.11 13.82
N PHE A 105 -17.15 13.40 13.50
CA PHE A 105 -18.34 13.27 14.33
C PHE A 105 -19.02 11.95 13.98
N SER A 106 -19.22 11.10 14.99
CA SER A 106 -19.95 9.84 14.88
C SER A 106 -21.38 10.00 15.35
N ALA A 107 -22.34 9.68 14.49
CA ALA A 107 -23.76 9.69 14.85
C ALA A 107 -24.11 8.62 15.92
N ALA A 108 -23.25 7.64 16.13
CA ALA A 108 -23.42 6.58 17.12
C ALA A 108 -22.89 6.96 18.51
N LEU A 109 -22.14 8.06 18.65
CA LEU A 109 -21.60 8.50 19.94
C LEU A 109 -22.37 9.69 20.50
N PRO A 110 -22.62 9.75 21.81
CA PRO A 110 -23.20 10.91 22.45
C PRO A 110 -22.24 12.11 22.37
N LYS A 111 -22.78 13.31 22.52
CA LYS A 111 -22.06 14.57 22.35
C LYS A 111 -20.78 14.66 23.20
N GLU A 112 -20.86 14.18 24.43
CA GLU A 112 -19.78 14.21 25.43
C GLU A 112 -18.60 13.31 25.04
N ARG A 113 -18.81 12.35 24.14
CA ARG A 113 -17.81 11.36 23.71
C ARG A 113 -17.26 11.60 22.30
N GLN A 114 -17.65 12.67 21.64
CA GLN A 114 -17.18 12.96 20.28
C GLN A 114 -15.66 13.16 20.21
N GLY A 115 -15.01 13.62 21.28
CA GLY A 115 -13.54 13.71 21.38
C GLY A 115 -12.82 12.36 21.30
N GLU A 116 -13.53 11.23 21.46
CA GLU A 116 -12.96 9.88 21.37
C GLU A 116 -12.89 9.34 19.93
N VAL A 117 -13.55 9.99 18.96
CA VAL A 117 -13.75 9.44 17.61
C VAL A 117 -12.41 9.08 16.95
N TYR A 118 -11.40 9.94 16.97
CA TYR A 118 -10.10 9.64 16.38
C TYR A 118 -9.43 8.41 17.00
N HIS A 119 -9.42 8.33 18.34
CA HIS A 119 -8.83 7.19 19.04
C HIS A 119 -9.57 5.89 18.71
N ARG A 120 -10.91 5.94 18.75
CA ARG A 120 -11.76 4.80 18.39
C ARG A 120 -11.59 4.38 16.94
N TYR A 121 -11.38 5.34 16.04
CA TYR A 121 -11.13 5.08 14.63
C TYR A 121 -9.83 4.27 14.44
N VAL A 122 -8.73 4.68 15.09
CA VAL A 122 -7.45 3.95 15.03
C VAL A 122 -7.59 2.54 15.60
N LEU A 123 -8.26 2.39 16.75
CA LEU A 123 -8.51 1.06 17.34
C LEU A 123 -9.38 0.19 16.41
N ALA A 124 -10.34 0.79 15.71
CA ALA A 124 -11.18 0.10 14.73
C ALA A 124 -10.37 -0.38 13.53
N VAL A 125 -9.44 0.43 13.02
CA VAL A 125 -8.51 0.02 11.95
C VAL A 125 -7.69 -1.19 12.41
N TYR A 126 -7.11 -1.15 13.60
CA TYR A 126 -6.34 -2.28 14.12
C TYR A 126 -7.21 -3.55 14.31
N GLU A 127 -8.43 -3.43 14.81
CA GLU A 127 -9.37 -4.54 14.93
C GLU A 127 -9.69 -5.19 13.57
N MET A 128 -9.91 -4.37 12.54
CA MET A 128 -10.16 -4.85 11.18
C MET A 128 -8.93 -5.56 10.60
N MET A 129 -7.73 -4.99 10.77
CA MET A 129 -6.49 -5.60 10.32
C MET A 129 -6.17 -6.89 11.08
N GLU A 130 -6.37 -6.91 12.39
CA GLU A 130 -6.23 -8.12 13.22
C GLU A 130 -7.13 -9.25 12.70
N SER A 131 -8.40 -8.95 12.40
CA SER A 131 -9.33 -9.94 11.87
C SER A 131 -8.91 -10.49 10.50
N LEU A 132 -8.23 -9.66 9.67
CA LEU A 132 -7.69 -10.08 8.39
C LEU A 132 -6.51 -11.05 8.57
N VAL A 133 -5.51 -10.66 9.37
CA VAL A 133 -4.30 -11.48 9.56
C VAL A 133 -4.58 -12.78 10.32
N GLN A 134 -5.55 -12.78 11.25
CA GLN A 134 -5.98 -13.99 11.94
C GLN A 134 -6.70 -14.98 11.01
N ARG A 135 -7.52 -14.44 10.08
CA ARG A 135 -8.25 -15.29 9.12
C ARG A 135 -7.34 -15.85 8.03
N TYR A 136 -6.36 -15.06 7.59
CA TYR A 136 -5.45 -15.38 6.49
C TYR A 136 -3.98 -15.22 6.93
N PRO A 137 -3.46 -16.15 7.74
CA PRO A 137 -2.10 -16.00 8.31
C PRO A 137 -0.98 -16.02 7.27
N ASP A 138 -1.23 -16.60 6.09
CA ASP A 138 -0.26 -16.65 4.98
C ASP A 138 -0.41 -15.50 3.97
N LEU A 139 -1.38 -14.62 4.17
CA LEU A 139 -1.63 -13.47 3.30
C LEU A 139 -0.55 -12.42 3.49
N LEU A 140 0.15 -12.04 2.44
CA LEU A 140 1.03 -10.89 2.47
C LEU A 140 0.19 -9.60 2.50
N PHE A 141 0.38 -8.82 3.55
CA PHE A 141 -0.39 -7.61 3.79
C PHE A 141 0.48 -6.35 3.69
N GLU A 142 0.12 -5.44 2.80
CA GLU A 142 0.74 -4.13 2.64
C GLU A 142 -0.22 -3.03 3.08
N SER A 143 0.26 -2.08 3.86
CA SER A 143 -0.46 -0.86 4.21
C SER A 143 -0.03 0.31 3.32
N CYS A 144 -1.00 1.16 2.99
CA CYS A 144 -0.83 2.44 2.32
C CYS A 144 -1.79 3.47 2.92
N SER A 145 -1.40 4.73 2.92
CA SER A 145 -2.29 5.83 3.27
C SER A 145 -1.87 7.08 2.53
N GLY A 146 -2.23 7.17 1.25
CA GLY A 146 -1.72 8.21 0.36
C GLY A 146 -0.19 8.22 0.38
N GLY A 147 0.44 7.06 0.24
CA GLY A 147 1.84 6.82 0.55
C GLY A 147 2.05 6.45 2.03
N GLY A 148 3.03 7.11 2.67
CA GLY A 148 3.48 6.82 4.03
C GLY A 148 2.70 7.50 5.16
N GLY A 149 1.48 7.98 4.92
CA GLY A 149 0.70 8.73 5.92
C GLY A 149 0.42 7.97 7.22
N ARG A 150 0.49 6.64 7.20
CA ARG A 150 0.39 5.75 8.37
C ARG A 150 1.59 4.80 8.48
N PHE A 151 2.77 5.24 8.05
CA PHE A 151 3.99 4.45 8.25
C PHE A 151 4.43 4.59 9.71
N GLU A 152 3.97 3.67 10.56
CA GLU A 152 4.21 3.70 11.99
C GLU A 152 4.21 2.28 12.60
N ALA A 153 4.70 2.13 13.83
CA ALA A 153 4.96 0.81 14.43
C ALA A 153 3.70 -0.05 14.63
N GLY A 154 2.54 0.56 14.92
CA GLY A 154 1.29 -0.17 15.08
C GLY A 154 0.81 -0.76 13.77
N MET A 155 0.97 -0.03 12.66
CA MET A 155 0.68 -0.57 11.34
C MET A 155 1.64 -1.68 10.93
N LEU A 156 2.94 -1.55 11.25
CA LEU A 156 3.95 -2.59 11.00
C LEU A 156 3.69 -3.89 11.76
N TYR A 157 2.94 -3.84 12.86
CA TYR A 157 2.53 -5.05 13.58
C TYR A 157 1.65 -5.96 12.71
N TYR A 158 0.78 -5.36 11.88
CA TYR A 158 -0.14 -6.08 10.99
C TYR A 158 0.40 -6.23 9.57
N SER A 159 1.10 -5.22 9.09
CA SER A 159 1.54 -5.08 7.70
C SER A 159 3.06 -5.06 7.64
N PRO A 160 3.73 -6.18 7.29
CA PRO A 160 5.19 -6.22 7.22
C PRO A 160 5.78 -5.31 6.14
N GLN A 161 4.94 -4.83 5.23
CA GLN A 161 5.30 -3.91 4.16
C GLN A 161 4.38 -2.69 4.16
N ILE A 162 4.96 -1.50 4.01
CA ILE A 162 4.23 -0.24 3.88
C ILE A 162 4.76 0.53 2.67
N TRP A 163 3.84 1.09 1.88
CA TRP A 163 4.16 2.02 0.81
C TRP A 163 4.60 3.35 1.40
N CYS A 164 5.89 3.70 1.30
CA CYS A 164 6.43 4.86 2.02
C CYS A 164 6.13 6.21 1.36
N SER A 165 5.80 6.25 0.08
CA SER A 165 5.43 7.48 -0.63
C SER A 165 4.83 7.19 -2.00
N ASP A 166 3.79 7.93 -2.38
CA ASP A 166 3.25 7.94 -3.75
C ASP A 166 4.16 8.65 -4.75
N ASN A 167 5.17 9.38 -4.27
CA ASN A 167 6.20 9.90 -5.15
C ASN A 167 7.13 8.76 -5.58
N THR A 168 6.95 8.30 -6.82
CA THR A 168 7.69 7.19 -7.42
C THR A 168 8.88 7.63 -8.27
N ASP A 169 9.18 8.94 -8.31
CA ASP A 169 10.38 9.44 -8.97
C ASP A 169 11.63 8.87 -8.32
N ALA A 170 12.48 8.19 -9.09
CA ALA A 170 13.64 7.48 -8.55
C ALA A 170 14.63 8.40 -7.82
N ILE A 171 14.82 9.63 -8.31
CA ILE A 171 15.75 10.58 -7.68
C ILE A 171 15.19 11.12 -6.36
N ASP A 172 13.88 11.38 -6.30
CA ASP A 172 13.23 11.78 -5.06
C ASP A 172 13.19 10.61 -4.07
N ARG A 173 13.00 9.38 -4.56
CA ARG A 173 13.04 8.16 -3.74
C ARG A 173 14.37 7.93 -3.04
N LEU A 174 15.49 8.38 -3.59
CA LEU A 174 16.77 8.36 -2.87
C LEU A 174 16.67 9.06 -1.52
N LYS A 175 16.01 10.23 -1.47
CA LYS A 175 15.82 11.00 -0.23
C LYS A 175 14.72 10.42 0.65
N ILE A 176 13.61 9.96 0.05
CA ILE A 176 12.47 9.40 0.76
C ILE A 176 12.87 8.10 1.47
N GLN A 177 13.47 7.15 0.77
CA GLN A 177 13.89 5.87 1.34
C GLN A 177 15.01 6.05 2.38
N TYR A 178 15.97 6.95 2.11
CA TYR A 178 17.01 7.32 3.05
C TYR A 178 16.41 7.89 4.35
N GLY A 179 15.53 8.89 4.25
CA GLY A 179 14.89 9.52 5.41
C GLY A 179 14.03 8.53 6.20
N THR A 180 13.21 7.73 5.53
CA THR A 180 12.36 6.70 6.16
C THR A 180 13.20 5.67 6.93
N SER A 181 14.40 5.33 6.41
CA SER A 181 15.29 4.34 7.02
C SER A 181 15.88 4.72 8.37
N PHE A 182 15.74 5.98 8.81
CA PHE A 182 16.13 6.35 10.19
C PHE A 182 15.15 5.87 11.26
N GLY A 183 13.88 5.71 10.89
CA GLY A 183 12.84 5.26 11.81
C GLY A 183 12.41 3.80 11.60
N TYR A 184 12.55 3.29 10.38
CA TYR A 184 11.97 2.01 9.97
C TYR A 184 12.93 1.18 9.11
N PRO A 185 12.84 -0.15 9.16
CA PRO A 185 13.72 -1.02 8.37
C PRO A 185 13.42 -0.89 6.87
N ILE A 186 14.47 -1.00 6.06
CA ILE A 186 14.36 -1.00 4.59
C ILE A 186 13.46 -2.15 4.09
N SER A 187 13.52 -3.30 4.74
CA SER A 187 12.69 -4.48 4.40
C SER A 187 11.18 -4.24 4.50
N ALA A 188 10.76 -3.20 5.24
CA ALA A 188 9.35 -2.82 5.35
C ALA A 188 8.89 -1.81 4.28
N MET A 189 9.79 -1.30 3.45
CA MET A 189 9.47 -0.26 2.47
C MET A 189 9.16 -0.85 1.10
N GLY A 190 7.95 -0.62 0.58
CA GLY A 190 7.64 -0.85 -0.82
C GLY A 190 8.44 0.08 -1.73
N ALA A 191 9.11 -0.47 -2.74
CA ALA A 191 9.90 0.27 -3.70
C ALA A 191 9.68 -0.26 -5.12
N HIS A 192 9.21 0.62 -6.02
CA HIS A 192 8.83 0.21 -7.37
C HIS A 192 9.56 1.02 -8.45
N VAL A 193 9.83 0.34 -9.56
CA VAL A 193 10.19 0.97 -10.83
C VAL A 193 8.89 1.48 -11.47
N SER A 194 8.75 2.79 -11.61
CA SER A 194 7.54 3.42 -12.15
C SER A 194 7.72 3.91 -13.60
N VAL A 195 6.63 4.42 -14.18
CA VAL A 195 6.59 5.00 -15.51
C VAL A 195 7.58 6.16 -15.68
N CYS A 196 8.09 6.34 -16.89
CA CYS A 196 8.97 7.42 -17.29
C CYS A 196 8.45 8.05 -18.61
N PRO A 197 8.35 9.39 -18.72
CA PRO A 197 8.61 10.39 -17.67
C PRO A 197 7.73 10.17 -16.42
N ASN A 198 8.27 10.48 -15.24
CA ASN A 198 7.53 10.29 -13.99
C ASN A 198 6.29 11.19 -13.96
N HIS A 199 5.14 10.64 -13.60
CA HIS A 199 3.85 11.34 -13.68
C HIS A 199 3.69 12.48 -12.65
N GLN A 200 4.49 12.51 -11.58
CA GLN A 200 4.45 13.56 -10.56
C GLN A 200 5.49 14.65 -10.82
N SER A 201 6.73 14.25 -11.08
CA SER A 201 7.86 15.19 -11.25
C SER A 201 8.11 15.61 -12.70
N GLY A 202 7.61 14.84 -13.68
CA GLY A 202 7.93 15.00 -15.11
C GLY A 202 9.37 14.59 -15.47
N ARG A 203 10.17 14.11 -14.50
CA ARG A 203 11.57 13.76 -14.71
C ARG A 203 11.71 12.47 -15.54
N THR A 204 12.69 12.49 -16.44
CA THR A 204 13.13 11.29 -17.17
C THR A 204 14.38 10.74 -16.51
N THR A 205 14.29 9.50 -16.03
CA THR A 205 15.39 8.79 -15.36
C THR A 205 15.63 7.46 -16.08
N PRO A 206 16.89 7.10 -16.39
CA PRO A 206 17.22 5.83 -17.02
C PRO A 206 16.61 4.62 -16.31
N PHE A 207 16.23 3.59 -17.08
CA PHE A 207 15.56 2.40 -16.54
C PHE A 207 16.45 1.68 -15.50
N GLU A 208 17.76 1.62 -15.76
CA GLU A 208 18.74 1.04 -14.86
C GLU A 208 18.79 1.77 -13.52
N THR A 209 18.81 3.10 -13.53
CA THR A 209 18.81 3.91 -12.31
C THR A 209 17.54 3.70 -11.51
N ARG A 210 16.37 3.63 -12.18
CA ARG A 210 15.10 3.35 -11.51
C ARG A 210 15.13 1.99 -10.80
N GLY A 211 15.68 0.95 -11.46
CA GLY A 211 15.86 -0.38 -10.87
C GLY A 211 16.81 -0.41 -9.69
N ILE A 212 17.97 0.28 -9.78
CA ILE A 212 18.93 0.37 -8.67
C ILE A 212 18.27 1.01 -7.43
N VAL A 213 17.54 2.10 -7.60
CA VAL A 213 16.86 2.76 -6.46
C VAL A 213 15.78 1.87 -5.87
N ALA A 214 14.96 1.22 -6.70
CA ALA A 214 13.91 0.33 -6.24
C ALA A 214 14.46 -0.93 -5.54
N SER A 215 15.67 -1.39 -5.86
CA SER A 215 16.28 -2.56 -5.22
C SER A 215 16.63 -2.37 -3.75
N ALA A 216 16.64 -1.12 -3.25
CA ALA A 216 16.77 -0.82 -1.83
C ALA A 216 15.38 -0.72 -1.16
N GLY A 217 14.66 -1.82 -1.12
CA GLY A 217 13.33 -1.98 -0.56
C GLY A 217 12.70 -3.28 -1.00
N THR A 218 11.39 -3.46 -0.76
CA THR A 218 10.61 -4.55 -1.34
C THR A 218 10.34 -4.21 -2.82
N PHE A 219 11.11 -4.85 -3.68
CA PHE A 219 11.21 -4.50 -5.10
C PHE A 219 9.98 -4.89 -5.90
N GLY A 220 9.54 -4.01 -6.81
CA GLY A 220 8.47 -4.28 -7.75
C GLY A 220 8.45 -3.33 -8.94
N TYR A 221 7.48 -3.54 -9.83
CA TYR A 221 7.22 -2.69 -10.99
C TYR A 221 5.79 -2.15 -10.92
N GLU A 222 5.66 -0.88 -11.20
CA GLU A 222 4.39 -0.16 -11.35
C GLU A 222 4.33 0.40 -12.79
N LEU A 223 4.24 -0.52 -13.74
CA LEU A 223 4.35 -0.26 -15.16
C LEU A 223 3.30 -1.02 -15.96
N ASP A 224 2.88 -0.42 -17.08
CA ASP A 224 2.09 -1.10 -18.11
C ASP A 224 3.03 -1.90 -19.03
N LEU A 225 3.09 -3.22 -18.83
CA LEU A 225 3.95 -4.12 -19.61
C LEU A 225 3.69 -4.07 -21.12
N MET A 226 2.47 -3.65 -21.55
CA MET A 226 2.13 -3.52 -22.96
C MET A 226 2.77 -2.29 -23.62
N LYS A 227 3.20 -1.31 -22.80
CA LYS A 227 3.87 -0.08 -23.26
C LYS A 227 5.39 -0.16 -23.20
N MET A 228 5.93 -1.19 -22.56
CA MET A 228 7.38 -1.39 -22.46
C MET A 228 7.97 -1.84 -23.78
N SER A 229 9.14 -1.29 -24.15
CA SER A 229 9.96 -1.79 -25.25
C SER A 229 10.54 -3.18 -24.93
N GLU A 230 10.97 -3.91 -25.95
CA GLU A 230 11.62 -5.22 -25.73
C GLU A 230 12.94 -5.09 -24.97
N GLU A 231 13.65 -3.99 -25.14
CA GLU A 231 14.87 -3.68 -24.37
C GLU A 231 14.56 -3.45 -22.89
N GLU A 232 13.53 -2.65 -22.58
CA GLU A 232 13.08 -2.45 -21.19
C GLU A 232 12.61 -3.76 -20.56
N LYS A 233 11.90 -4.62 -21.29
CA LYS A 233 11.49 -5.95 -20.79
C LYS A 233 12.70 -6.83 -20.49
N LYS A 234 13.73 -6.77 -21.34
CA LYS A 234 14.98 -7.49 -21.10
C LYS A 234 15.68 -6.97 -19.85
N THR A 235 15.86 -5.66 -19.72
CA THR A 235 16.46 -5.03 -18.54
C THR A 235 15.67 -5.33 -17.27
N ALA A 236 14.33 -5.30 -17.34
CA ALA A 236 13.48 -5.67 -16.20
C ALA A 236 13.72 -7.11 -15.74
N ARG A 237 13.88 -8.04 -16.69
CA ARG A 237 14.21 -9.45 -16.37
C ARG A 237 15.56 -9.56 -15.66
N GLU A 238 16.57 -8.84 -16.14
CA GLU A 238 17.90 -8.80 -15.53
C GLU A 238 17.85 -8.21 -14.12
N GLN A 239 17.10 -7.11 -13.92
CA GLN A 239 16.89 -6.49 -12.61
C GLN A 239 16.19 -7.44 -11.63
N ILE A 240 15.16 -8.17 -12.07
CA ILE A 240 14.46 -9.16 -11.23
C ILE A 240 15.41 -10.28 -10.81
N LEU A 241 16.21 -10.82 -11.73
CA LEU A 241 17.17 -11.88 -11.41
C LEU A 241 18.21 -11.39 -10.40
N LYS A 242 18.78 -10.20 -10.63
CA LYS A 242 19.73 -9.59 -9.71
C LYS A 242 19.12 -9.32 -8.34
N TYR A 243 17.87 -8.81 -8.27
CA TYR A 243 17.20 -8.60 -6.99
C TYR A 243 16.99 -9.91 -6.23
N LYS A 244 16.59 -11.00 -6.90
CA LYS A 244 16.44 -12.32 -6.26
C LYS A 244 17.74 -12.85 -5.67
N GLU A 245 18.89 -12.51 -6.23
CA GLU A 245 20.20 -12.87 -5.67
C GLU A 245 20.52 -12.10 -4.38
N MET A 246 20.06 -10.83 -4.27
CA MET A 246 20.37 -9.95 -3.14
C MET A 246 19.20 -9.76 -2.16
N GLU A 247 18.00 -10.28 -2.44
CA GLU A 247 16.80 -10.08 -1.65
C GLU A 247 17.01 -10.42 -0.17
N HIS A 248 17.71 -11.51 0.11
CA HIS A 248 18.02 -11.95 1.47
C HIS A 248 18.84 -10.90 2.25
N LEU A 249 19.72 -10.15 1.58
CA LEU A 249 20.48 -9.04 2.18
C LEU A 249 19.59 -7.85 2.48
N VAL A 250 18.69 -7.50 1.56
CA VAL A 250 17.72 -6.40 1.74
C VAL A 250 16.75 -6.71 2.89
N GLN A 251 16.29 -7.97 2.97
CA GLN A 251 15.32 -8.40 3.97
C GLN A 251 15.90 -8.58 5.37
N SER A 252 17.13 -9.07 5.49
CA SER A 252 17.68 -9.48 6.77
C SER A 252 19.08 -8.96 7.09
N GLY A 253 19.78 -8.34 6.12
CA GLY A 253 21.12 -7.77 6.31
C GLY A 253 21.15 -6.50 7.16
N ASP A 254 22.35 -6.10 7.54
CA ASP A 254 22.59 -4.79 8.15
C ASP A 254 22.69 -3.74 7.04
N TYR A 255 21.92 -2.66 7.18
CA TYR A 255 21.89 -1.56 6.20
C TYR A 255 22.79 -0.39 6.62
N TYR A 256 23.68 0.03 5.73
CA TYR A 256 24.61 1.14 5.95
C TYR A 256 24.34 2.27 4.96
N ARG A 257 24.21 3.51 5.47
CA ARG A 257 24.07 4.73 4.71
C ARG A 257 25.45 5.36 4.56
N LEU A 258 26.11 5.15 3.42
CA LEU A 258 27.50 5.57 3.23
C LEU A 258 27.64 6.97 2.64
N VAL A 259 26.72 7.35 1.73
CA VAL A 259 26.70 8.69 1.16
C VAL A 259 25.28 9.27 1.25
N ASN A 260 25.17 10.40 1.95
CA ASN A 260 23.91 11.07 2.25
C ASN A 260 23.36 11.82 1.01
N PRO A 261 22.13 11.52 0.54
CA PRO A 261 21.53 12.21 -0.61
C PRO A 261 21.14 13.66 -0.35
N PHE A 262 21.12 14.12 0.90
CA PHE A 262 20.85 15.52 1.24
C PHE A 262 22.11 16.39 1.21
N GLU A 263 23.28 15.79 1.32
CA GLU A 263 24.57 16.49 1.31
C GLU A 263 25.30 16.36 -0.03
N ASN A 264 24.95 15.35 -0.83
CA ASN A 264 25.58 15.07 -2.11
C ASN A 264 24.53 14.88 -3.20
N ASN A 265 24.61 15.71 -4.25
CA ASN A 265 23.70 15.64 -5.39
C ASN A 265 24.24 14.81 -6.57
N ASN A 266 25.47 14.32 -6.49
CA ASN A 266 26.15 13.63 -7.61
C ASN A 266 26.00 12.09 -7.52
N HIS A 267 26.04 11.56 -6.29
CA HIS A 267 25.89 10.13 -6.05
C HIS A 267 25.34 9.83 -4.65
N VAL A 268 24.73 8.68 -4.50
CA VAL A 268 24.26 8.12 -3.23
C VAL A 268 24.83 6.72 -3.10
N LEU A 269 25.21 6.32 -1.90
CA LEU A 269 25.75 4.99 -1.67
C LEU A 269 25.11 4.36 -0.44
N TRP A 270 24.54 3.18 -0.63
CA TRP A 270 24.02 2.30 0.40
C TRP A 270 24.71 0.94 0.32
N GLN A 271 24.81 0.27 1.45
CA GLN A 271 25.36 -1.07 1.52
C GLN A 271 24.50 -1.94 2.42
N PHE A 272 24.25 -3.16 1.99
CA PHE A 272 23.68 -4.22 2.79
C PHE A 272 24.75 -5.24 3.09
N VAL A 273 24.84 -5.72 4.32
CA VAL A 273 25.85 -6.70 4.74
C VAL A 273 25.14 -7.84 5.46
N SER A 274 25.44 -9.08 5.08
CA SER A 274 24.89 -10.26 5.74
C SER A 274 25.21 -10.29 7.24
N LYS A 275 24.40 -10.97 8.05
CA LYS A 275 24.61 -11.04 9.51
C LYS A 275 25.94 -11.71 9.88
N ASP A 276 26.44 -12.65 9.06
CA ASP A 276 27.73 -13.31 9.25
C ASP A 276 28.91 -12.55 8.62
N LYS A 277 28.65 -11.38 8.01
CA LYS A 277 29.64 -10.48 7.40
C LYS A 277 30.40 -11.06 6.20
N LYS A 278 29.83 -12.06 5.52
CA LYS A 278 30.49 -12.69 4.36
C LYS A 278 30.01 -12.19 3.01
N GLU A 279 28.84 -11.55 2.98
CA GLU A 279 28.22 -11.05 1.76
C GLU A 279 27.87 -9.55 1.90
N THR A 280 27.97 -8.83 0.76
CA THR A 280 27.64 -7.40 0.70
C THR A 280 27.17 -7.01 -0.70
#